data_d5a422e02864dcc5c32e9c7c3788bff7
#
_entry.id   d5a422e02864dcc5c32e9c7c3788bff7
#
_cell.length_a   1.000
_cell.length_b   1.000
_cell.length_c   1.000
_cell.angle_alpha   90.00
_cell.angle_beta   90.00
_cell.angle_gamma   90.00
#
_symmetry.space_group_name_H-M   'P 1'
#
loop_
_entity.id
_entity.type
_entity.pdbx_description
1 polymer ?
#
loop_
_entity_poly.entity_id
_entity_poly.type
_entity_poly.pdbx_seq_one_letter_code
_entity_poly.pdbx_strand_id
1 'polypeptide(L)'
;MKDISIDTLKQRAEILRAIRKFFDERDFIEVETAVRISAPAPEEHIDCPPMKNGGFLRASPELQMKKLLALGMERIYQIGPCFREGEKGLRHNPEFTMIEWYRRDEDYRKIMQDMTDLMSRIMPDAEEDKLAKIVQVREAYREFAGWDPWEQWDQDRFDFDMATKIEPAIKQMGGGVFLTDYPLAAASLARARGDVAERWEYYWNGMELANCFTELCDREEQLGRFEKARAARKALNEADYPIDMEFIDSLPLIGSAAGVALGVDRLVMVALAKHDIAAVREVE
;
A
#
# COMPACT_ATOMS: atom_id res chain seq x y z
N MET A 1 -3.57 -1.19 -30.65
CA MET A 1 -4.00 -0.33 -29.52
C MET A 1 -5.17 -1.05 -28.87
N LYS A 2 -4.93 -1.68 -27.74
CA LYS A 2 -5.96 -2.44 -27.02
C LYS A 2 -6.77 -1.45 -26.17
N ASP A 3 -8.07 -1.48 -26.35
CA ASP A 3 -9.18 -1.07 -25.46
C ASP A 3 -9.13 0.24 -24.63
N ILE A 4 -8.08 1.05 -24.68
CA ILE A 4 -8.07 2.35 -24.04
C ILE A 4 -8.71 3.40 -24.93
N SER A 5 -9.68 4.16 -24.41
CA SER A 5 -10.31 5.25 -25.13
C SER A 5 -9.73 6.60 -24.73
N ILE A 6 -9.81 7.60 -25.62
CA ILE A 6 -9.45 8.99 -25.30
C ILE A 6 -10.26 9.50 -24.12
N ASP A 7 -11.51 9.07 -24.02
CA ASP A 7 -12.39 9.47 -22.91
C ASP A 7 -11.90 8.91 -21.58
N THR A 8 -11.48 7.63 -21.52
CA THR A 8 -10.86 7.04 -20.33
C THR A 8 -9.61 7.80 -19.91
N LEU A 9 -8.75 8.20 -20.86
CA LEU A 9 -7.54 8.97 -20.55
C LEU A 9 -7.87 10.37 -19.99
N LYS A 10 -8.91 11.03 -20.51
CA LYS A 10 -9.39 12.31 -19.97
C LYS A 10 -9.93 12.15 -18.56
N GLN A 11 -10.77 11.14 -18.31
CA GLN A 11 -11.32 10.85 -16.99
C GLN A 11 -10.21 10.49 -15.98
N ARG A 12 -9.20 9.70 -16.38
CA ARG A 12 -7.99 9.46 -15.57
C ARG A 12 -7.30 10.77 -15.19
N ALA A 13 -7.11 11.68 -16.14
CA ALA A 13 -6.48 12.97 -15.88
C ALA A 13 -7.31 13.84 -14.93
N GLU A 14 -8.64 13.74 -14.97
CA GLU A 14 -9.55 14.42 -14.03
C GLU A 14 -9.45 13.84 -12.63
N ILE A 15 -9.40 12.52 -12.49
CA ILE A 15 -9.17 11.84 -11.22
C ILE A 15 -7.85 12.28 -10.60
N LEU A 16 -6.74 12.28 -11.37
CA LEU A 16 -5.43 12.74 -10.89
C LEU A 16 -5.45 14.22 -10.44
N ARG A 17 -6.16 15.10 -11.16
CA ARG A 17 -6.36 16.49 -10.73
C ARG A 17 -7.17 16.59 -9.43
N ALA A 18 -8.22 15.77 -9.30
CA ALA A 18 -9.04 15.74 -8.08
C ALA A 18 -8.24 15.25 -6.87
N ILE A 19 -7.36 14.26 -7.05
CA ILE A 19 -6.44 13.76 -6.02
C ILE A 19 -5.48 14.89 -5.59
N ARG A 20 -4.78 15.56 -6.52
CA ARG A 20 -3.88 16.67 -6.16
C ARG A 20 -4.60 17.78 -5.41
N LYS A 21 -5.75 18.19 -5.92
CA LYS A 21 -6.58 19.21 -5.25
C LYS A 21 -7.00 18.78 -3.84
N PHE A 22 -7.30 17.50 -3.62
CA PHE A 22 -7.64 16.97 -2.30
C PHE A 22 -6.49 17.15 -1.29
N PHE A 23 -5.26 16.87 -1.70
CA PHE A 23 -4.08 17.01 -0.85
C PHE A 23 -3.67 18.47 -0.65
N ASP A 24 -3.72 19.29 -1.71
CA ASP A 24 -3.43 20.74 -1.63
C ASP A 24 -4.36 21.45 -0.63
N GLU A 25 -5.67 21.12 -0.65
CA GLU A 25 -6.67 21.68 0.28
C GLU A 25 -6.45 21.25 1.75
N ARG A 26 -5.54 20.31 2.01
CA ARG A 26 -5.20 19.76 3.33
C ARG A 26 -3.77 20.05 3.75
N ASP A 27 -3.12 21.00 3.09
CA ASP A 27 -1.74 21.45 3.35
C ASP A 27 -0.70 20.33 3.23
N PHE A 28 -0.90 19.36 2.33
CA PHE A 28 0.13 18.41 1.97
C PHE A 28 1.07 19.00 0.93
N ILE A 29 2.34 18.64 1.02
CA ILE A 29 3.36 19.00 0.04
C ILE A 29 3.55 17.84 -0.93
N GLU A 30 3.37 18.07 -2.25
CA GLU A 30 3.76 17.09 -3.26
C GLU A 30 5.28 17.00 -3.30
N VAL A 31 5.82 15.81 -3.12
CA VAL A 31 7.27 15.56 -3.16
C VAL A 31 7.61 14.63 -4.31
N GLU A 32 8.88 14.68 -4.73
CA GLU A 32 9.41 13.75 -5.73
C GLU A 32 10.67 13.09 -5.17
N THR A 33 10.65 11.75 -5.13
CA THR A 33 11.80 10.96 -4.70
C THR A 33 12.33 10.12 -5.86
N ALA A 34 13.57 9.63 -5.72
CA ALA A 34 14.24 8.90 -6.78
C ALA A 34 13.46 7.63 -7.18
N VAL A 35 13.29 7.44 -8.50
CA VAL A 35 12.73 6.20 -9.08
C VAL A 35 13.78 5.08 -9.10
N ARG A 36 15.04 5.46 -9.39
CA ARG A 36 16.19 4.54 -9.29
C ARG A 36 16.76 4.61 -7.89
N ILE A 37 16.74 3.51 -7.17
CA ILE A 37 17.17 3.39 -5.78
C ILE A 37 18.33 2.40 -5.64
N SER A 38 19.14 2.57 -4.61
CA SER A 38 20.26 1.67 -4.32
C SER A 38 19.84 0.44 -3.50
N ALA A 39 18.81 0.59 -2.67
CA ALA A 39 18.35 -0.42 -1.73
C ALA A 39 16.82 -0.39 -1.63
N PRO A 40 16.11 -1.36 -2.21
CA PRO A 40 14.69 -1.60 -1.95
C PRO A 40 14.43 -2.05 -0.52
N ALA A 41 13.20 -1.87 -0.01
CA ALA A 41 12.75 -2.59 1.17
C ALA A 41 12.82 -4.11 0.88
N PRO A 42 13.41 -4.92 1.74
CA PRO A 42 13.53 -6.35 1.53
C PRO A 42 12.24 -7.08 1.91
N GLU A 43 11.15 -6.77 1.20
CA GLU A 43 9.88 -7.48 1.37
C GLU A 43 9.92 -8.85 0.71
N GLU A 44 9.29 -9.85 1.34
CA GLU A 44 9.45 -11.27 1.00
C GLU A 44 8.94 -11.62 -0.41
N HIS A 45 7.89 -10.92 -0.88
CA HIS A 45 7.20 -11.25 -2.14
C HIS A 45 7.18 -10.10 -3.14
N ILE A 46 8.01 -9.06 -2.95
CA ILE A 46 8.07 -7.92 -3.86
C ILE A 46 9.44 -7.86 -4.53
N ASP A 47 9.45 -8.03 -5.85
CA ASP A 47 10.65 -7.94 -6.65
C ASP A 47 10.77 -6.60 -7.38
N CYS A 48 11.87 -5.91 -7.08
CA CYS A 48 12.27 -4.68 -7.75
C CYS A 48 13.15 -4.99 -8.96
N PRO A 49 12.80 -4.53 -10.18
CA PRO A 49 13.60 -4.77 -11.37
C PRO A 49 15.03 -4.23 -11.20
N PRO A 50 16.08 -5.08 -11.36
CA PRO A 50 17.46 -4.64 -11.27
C PRO A 50 17.88 -3.85 -12.50
N MET A 51 18.74 -2.86 -12.31
CA MET A 51 19.28 -2.06 -13.40
C MET A 51 20.68 -2.53 -13.80
N LYS A 52 20.96 -2.53 -15.11
CA LYS A 52 22.23 -2.99 -15.69
C LYS A 52 23.48 -2.33 -15.07
N ASN A 53 23.37 -1.06 -14.66
CA ASN A 53 24.46 -0.28 -14.06
C ASN A 53 24.34 -0.16 -12.54
N GLY A 54 23.74 -1.14 -11.88
CA GLY A 54 23.50 -1.18 -10.45
C GLY A 54 22.28 -0.37 -9.99
N GLY A 55 21.74 -0.72 -8.82
CA GLY A 55 20.50 -0.22 -8.28
C GLY A 55 19.27 -0.92 -8.89
N PHE A 56 18.12 -0.43 -8.48
CA PHE A 56 16.82 -1.04 -8.77
C PHE A 56 15.81 0.04 -9.14
N LEU A 57 14.79 -0.31 -9.91
CA LEU A 57 13.58 0.51 -10.01
C LEU A 57 12.72 0.24 -8.77
N ARG A 58 12.22 1.29 -8.13
CA ARG A 58 11.48 1.19 -6.86
C ARG A 58 10.13 0.49 -7.04
N ALA A 59 9.76 -0.38 -6.09
CA ALA A 59 8.40 -0.91 -5.97
C ALA A 59 7.46 0.05 -5.23
N SER A 60 8.02 0.99 -4.45
CA SER A 60 7.34 2.02 -3.66
C SER A 60 8.33 3.14 -3.34
N PRO A 61 7.90 4.40 -3.17
CA PRO A 61 8.72 5.50 -2.66
C PRO A 61 8.88 5.52 -1.13
N GLU A 62 8.34 4.55 -0.41
CA GLU A 62 8.17 4.51 1.05
C GLU A 62 9.43 4.90 1.83
N LEU A 63 10.56 4.19 1.61
CA LEU A 63 11.79 4.45 2.38
C LEU A 63 12.30 5.87 2.18
N GLN A 64 12.23 6.38 0.93
CA GLN A 64 12.67 7.72 0.59
C GLN A 64 11.74 8.80 1.17
N MET A 65 10.42 8.57 1.15
CA MET A 65 9.46 9.50 1.74
C MET A 65 9.58 9.55 3.27
N LYS A 66 9.80 8.41 3.93
CA LYS A 66 10.07 8.36 5.37
C LYS A 66 11.35 9.12 5.77
N LYS A 67 12.39 9.13 4.94
CA LYS A 67 13.56 9.99 5.17
C LYS A 67 13.19 11.49 5.13
N LEU A 68 12.23 11.90 4.29
CA LEU A 68 11.74 13.29 4.29
C LEU A 68 10.97 13.63 5.59
N LEU A 69 10.22 12.68 6.16
CA LEU A 69 9.62 12.85 7.49
C LEU A 69 10.69 13.01 8.57
N ALA A 70 11.78 12.24 8.49
CA ALA A 70 12.91 12.35 9.42
C ALA A 70 13.61 13.74 9.32
N LEU A 71 13.58 14.38 8.16
CA LEU A 71 14.06 15.77 7.96
C LEU A 71 13.09 16.83 8.52
N GLY A 72 11.91 16.43 9.02
CA GLY A 72 10.94 17.33 9.65
C GLY A 72 9.74 17.71 8.79
N MET A 73 9.53 17.09 7.61
CA MET A 73 8.30 17.31 6.85
C MET A 73 7.11 16.66 7.59
N GLU A 74 5.97 17.36 7.63
CA GLU A 74 4.83 16.93 8.44
C GLU A 74 3.74 16.19 7.64
N ARG A 75 3.44 16.70 6.43
CA ARG A 75 2.40 16.16 5.54
C ARG A 75 2.93 16.16 4.12
N ILE A 76 3.15 14.98 3.59
CA ILE A 76 3.71 14.82 2.24
C ILE A 76 2.92 13.79 1.46
N TYR A 77 2.84 13.98 0.15
CA TYR A 77 2.36 12.97 -0.78
C TYR A 77 3.20 12.94 -2.04
N GLN A 78 3.17 11.82 -2.73
CA GLN A 78 3.84 11.63 -4.02
C GLN A 78 2.97 10.80 -4.93
N ILE A 79 2.81 11.22 -6.19
CA ILE A 79 2.22 10.41 -7.26
C ILE A 79 3.34 10.08 -8.25
N GLY A 80 3.57 8.81 -8.53
CA GLY A 80 4.63 8.45 -9.46
C GLY A 80 4.66 6.98 -9.86
N PRO A 81 5.56 6.63 -10.79
CA PRO A 81 5.71 5.26 -11.25
C PRO A 81 6.39 4.39 -10.19
N CYS A 82 5.90 3.16 -10.10
CA CYS A 82 6.45 2.06 -9.34
C CYS A 82 6.55 0.82 -10.23
N PHE A 83 7.43 -0.11 -9.86
CA PHE A 83 7.79 -1.26 -10.69
C PHE A 83 7.87 -2.51 -9.83
N ARG A 84 7.19 -3.59 -10.26
CA ARG A 84 7.27 -4.90 -9.61
C ARG A 84 7.48 -5.95 -10.66
N GLU A 85 8.59 -6.67 -10.58
CA GLU A 85 8.93 -7.69 -11.57
C GLU A 85 7.99 -8.88 -11.44
N GLY A 86 7.56 -9.44 -12.57
CA GLY A 86 6.67 -10.60 -12.59
C GLY A 86 5.18 -10.31 -12.37
N GLU A 87 4.80 -9.15 -11.85
CA GLU A 87 3.39 -8.80 -11.66
C GLU A 87 2.71 -8.45 -12.99
N LYS A 88 1.97 -9.40 -13.56
CA LYS A 88 1.20 -9.20 -14.79
C LYS A 88 -0.14 -9.91 -14.73
N GLY A 89 -1.23 -9.16 -15.00
CA GLY A 89 -2.58 -9.72 -15.00
C GLY A 89 -3.64 -8.65 -15.21
N LEU A 90 -4.90 -9.01 -15.06
CA LEU A 90 -6.03 -8.08 -15.23
C LEU A 90 -6.00 -6.89 -14.26
N ARG A 91 -5.36 -7.05 -13.10
CA ARG A 91 -5.29 -6.05 -12.03
C ARG A 91 -3.86 -5.61 -11.69
N HIS A 92 -2.86 -6.14 -12.42
CA HIS A 92 -1.44 -5.91 -12.17
C HIS A 92 -0.73 -5.60 -13.47
N ASN A 93 0.20 -4.68 -13.41
CA ASN A 93 1.12 -4.36 -14.48
C ASN A 93 2.53 -4.18 -13.88
N PRO A 94 3.60 -4.67 -14.52
CA PRO A 94 4.97 -4.52 -14.02
C PRO A 94 5.38 -3.06 -13.74
N GLU A 95 4.83 -2.12 -14.50
CA GLU A 95 4.89 -0.69 -14.21
C GLU A 95 3.49 -0.18 -13.89
N PHE A 96 3.32 0.53 -12.79
CA PHE A 96 2.05 1.09 -12.34
C PHE A 96 2.24 2.46 -11.69
N THR A 97 1.15 3.21 -11.54
CA THR A 97 1.16 4.48 -10.83
C THR A 97 0.67 4.26 -9.41
N MET A 98 1.47 4.72 -8.46
CA MET A 98 1.14 4.70 -7.03
C MET A 98 1.01 6.14 -6.53
N ILE A 99 0.10 6.37 -5.61
CA ILE A 99 0.15 7.52 -4.71
C ILE A 99 0.44 7.01 -3.31
N GLU A 100 1.38 7.66 -2.64
CA GLU A 100 1.62 7.50 -1.21
C GLU A 100 1.49 8.83 -0.51
N TRP A 101 0.96 8.81 0.71
CA TRP A 101 0.95 10.00 1.58
C TRP A 101 1.21 9.62 3.03
N TYR A 102 1.78 10.58 3.75
CA TYR A 102 2.20 10.40 5.12
C TYR A 102 1.81 11.61 5.96
N ARG A 103 1.47 11.35 7.22
CA ARG A 103 1.27 12.35 8.28
C ARG A 103 2.19 12.05 9.45
N ARG A 104 2.98 13.04 9.86
CA ARG A 104 3.74 12.97 11.10
C ARG A 104 2.81 13.20 12.29
N ASP A 105 3.13 12.60 13.44
CA ASP A 105 2.41 12.71 14.72
C ASP A 105 0.94 12.24 14.67
N GLU A 106 0.63 11.39 13.69
CA GLU A 106 -0.69 10.78 13.51
C GLU A 106 -0.59 9.24 13.44
N ASP A 107 -1.73 8.57 13.54
CA ASP A 107 -1.83 7.11 13.43
C ASP A 107 -2.65 6.66 12.21
N TYR A 108 -2.73 5.35 11.99
CA TYR A 108 -3.43 4.72 10.87
C TYR A 108 -4.93 5.06 10.79
N ARG A 109 -5.55 5.50 11.91
CA ARG A 109 -6.97 5.92 11.93
C ARG A 109 -7.15 7.28 11.26
N LYS A 110 -6.18 8.19 11.43
CA LYS A 110 -6.20 9.47 10.73
C LYS A 110 -6.05 9.29 9.22
N ILE A 111 -5.21 8.37 8.80
CA ILE A 111 -5.06 8.01 7.38
C ILE A 111 -6.32 7.30 6.85
N MET A 112 -7.01 6.51 7.68
CA MET A 112 -8.32 5.91 7.34
C MET A 112 -9.36 7.00 7.03
N GLN A 113 -9.38 8.09 7.81
CA GLN A 113 -10.24 9.24 7.53
C GLN A 113 -9.86 9.92 6.21
N ASP A 114 -8.56 10.16 5.95
CA ASP A 114 -8.11 10.71 4.66
C ASP A 114 -8.54 9.83 3.48
N MET A 115 -8.42 8.49 3.62
CA MET A 115 -8.84 7.53 2.59
C MET A 115 -10.35 7.60 2.34
N THR A 116 -11.15 7.66 3.40
CA THR A 116 -12.62 7.79 3.29
C THR A 116 -13.02 9.09 2.59
N ASP A 117 -12.42 10.22 2.99
CA ASP A 117 -12.66 11.53 2.40
C ASP A 117 -12.22 11.57 0.92
N LEU A 118 -11.09 10.96 0.59
CA LEU A 118 -10.61 10.84 -0.79
C LEU A 118 -11.58 10.03 -1.64
N MET A 119 -12.04 8.87 -1.12
CA MET A 119 -13.02 8.03 -1.83
C MET A 119 -14.34 8.75 -2.04
N SER A 120 -14.85 9.50 -1.05
CA SER A 120 -16.04 10.33 -1.20
C SER A 120 -15.89 11.37 -2.32
N ARG A 121 -14.68 11.93 -2.49
CA ARG A 121 -14.40 12.88 -3.58
C ARG A 121 -14.32 12.23 -4.96
N ILE A 122 -13.73 11.04 -5.03
CA ILE A 122 -13.54 10.31 -6.31
C ILE A 122 -14.82 9.58 -6.73
N MET A 123 -15.65 9.17 -5.78
CA MET A 123 -16.88 8.41 -5.95
C MET A 123 -18.09 9.19 -5.37
N PRO A 124 -18.41 10.37 -5.91
CA PRO A 124 -19.41 11.27 -5.31
C PRO A 124 -20.84 10.69 -5.27
N ASP A 125 -21.11 9.70 -6.12
CA ASP A 125 -22.42 9.03 -6.17
C ASP A 125 -22.48 7.81 -5.22
N ALA A 126 -21.40 7.48 -4.52
CA ALA A 126 -21.41 6.39 -3.54
C ALA A 126 -22.11 6.84 -2.27
N GLU A 127 -22.99 6.01 -1.74
CA GLU A 127 -23.65 6.25 -0.45
C GLU A 127 -22.58 6.26 0.66
N GLU A 128 -22.71 7.17 1.63
CA GLU A 128 -21.71 7.40 2.67
C GLU A 128 -21.44 6.13 3.52
N ASP A 129 -22.47 5.36 3.82
CA ASP A 129 -22.38 4.09 4.57
C ASP A 129 -21.68 2.97 3.79
N LYS A 130 -21.47 3.16 2.49
CA LYS A 130 -20.72 2.25 1.61
C LYS A 130 -19.26 2.62 1.42
N LEU A 131 -18.80 3.73 2.00
CA LEU A 131 -17.41 4.17 1.81
C LEU A 131 -16.42 3.54 2.79
N ALA A 132 -16.87 3.15 3.99
CA ALA A 132 -15.95 2.88 5.11
C ALA A 132 -16.49 1.84 6.11
N LYS A 133 -16.81 0.63 5.64
CA LYS A 133 -17.04 -0.49 6.57
C LYS A 133 -15.72 -0.93 7.18
N ILE A 134 -15.71 -1.22 8.49
CA ILE A 134 -14.52 -1.69 9.21
C ILE A 134 -14.73 -3.14 9.61
N VAL A 135 -13.76 -3.99 9.29
CA VAL A 135 -13.71 -5.40 9.65
C VAL A 135 -12.33 -5.70 10.23
N GLN A 136 -12.26 -6.29 11.41
CA GLN A 136 -10.99 -6.71 11.97
C GLN A 136 -10.54 -8.03 11.34
N VAL A 137 -9.23 -8.16 11.06
CA VAL A 137 -8.66 -9.40 10.47
C VAL A 137 -9.03 -10.62 11.33
N ARG A 138 -8.90 -10.52 12.65
CA ARG A 138 -9.22 -11.64 13.55
C ARG A 138 -10.66 -12.11 13.44
N GLU A 139 -11.61 -11.17 13.38
CA GLU A 139 -13.02 -11.46 13.22
C GLU A 139 -13.31 -12.07 11.84
N ALA A 140 -12.74 -11.50 10.79
CA ALA A 140 -12.88 -12.03 9.43
C ALA A 140 -12.40 -13.48 9.32
N TYR A 141 -11.24 -13.81 9.90
CA TYR A 141 -10.71 -15.17 9.86
C TYR A 141 -11.56 -16.16 10.66
N ARG A 142 -12.02 -15.75 11.84
CA ARG A 142 -12.93 -16.59 12.65
C ARG A 142 -14.24 -16.86 11.92
N GLU A 143 -14.82 -15.84 11.30
CA GLU A 143 -16.13 -15.95 10.64
C GLU A 143 -16.05 -16.66 9.28
N PHE A 144 -15.11 -16.27 8.42
CA PHE A 144 -15.08 -16.75 7.03
C PHE A 144 -14.08 -17.88 6.77
N ALA A 145 -13.00 -17.96 7.56
CA ALA A 145 -11.99 -19.00 7.41
C ALA A 145 -12.10 -20.11 8.47
N GLY A 146 -12.82 -19.86 9.56
CA GLY A 146 -13.09 -20.86 10.60
C GLY A 146 -11.92 -21.16 11.53
N TRP A 147 -10.95 -20.22 11.67
CA TRP A 147 -9.82 -20.35 12.58
C TRP A 147 -9.31 -18.98 13.03
N ASP A 148 -8.44 -18.96 14.04
CA ASP A 148 -7.88 -17.75 14.62
C ASP A 148 -6.35 -17.71 14.39
N PRO A 149 -5.83 -16.78 13.54
CA PRO A 149 -4.38 -16.63 13.29
C PRO A 149 -3.56 -16.26 14.54
N TRP A 150 -4.18 -15.74 15.59
CA TRP A 150 -3.49 -15.44 16.87
C TRP A 150 -3.28 -16.66 17.75
N GLU A 151 -4.10 -17.70 17.58
CA GLU A 151 -3.95 -18.94 18.34
C GLU A 151 -2.91 -19.87 17.72
N GLN A 152 -2.86 -19.93 16.38
CA GLN A 152 -1.91 -20.73 15.63
C GLN A 152 -1.55 -20.04 14.32
N TRP A 153 -0.33 -19.47 14.26
CA TRP A 153 0.15 -18.82 13.05
C TRP A 153 0.63 -19.83 12.00
N ASP A 154 0.15 -19.68 10.79
CA ASP A 154 0.58 -20.40 9.60
C ASP A 154 0.49 -19.42 8.41
N GLN A 155 1.64 -19.00 7.86
CA GLN A 155 1.71 -17.99 6.80
C GLN A 155 1.00 -18.46 5.53
N ASP A 156 1.32 -19.68 5.05
CA ASP A 156 0.77 -20.19 3.79
C ASP A 156 -0.76 -20.32 3.87
N ARG A 157 -1.26 -20.78 5.01
CA ARG A 157 -2.70 -20.86 5.26
C ARG A 157 -3.34 -19.49 5.37
N PHE A 158 -2.67 -18.54 6.02
CA PHE A 158 -3.16 -17.16 6.12
C PHE A 158 -3.33 -16.54 4.73
N ASP A 159 -2.31 -16.58 3.89
CA ASP A 159 -2.35 -15.99 2.55
C ASP A 159 -3.35 -16.72 1.65
N PHE A 160 -3.40 -18.05 1.71
CA PHE A 160 -4.38 -18.84 0.97
C PHE A 160 -5.82 -18.51 1.37
N ASP A 161 -6.12 -18.43 2.68
CA ASP A 161 -7.46 -18.11 3.17
C ASP A 161 -7.82 -16.64 2.93
N MET A 162 -6.84 -15.71 2.96
CA MET A 162 -7.05 -14.31 2.53
C MET A 162 -7.62 -14.28 1.11
N ALA A 163 -6.91 -14.88 0.16
CA ALA A 163 -7.29 -14.83 -1.25
C ALA A 163 -8.58 -15.62 -1.58
N THR A 164 -8.81 -16.74 -0.88
CA THR A 164 -9.89 -17.68 -1.25
C THR A 164 -11.16 -17.56 -0.42
N LYS A 165 -11.10 -16.93 0.76
CA LYS A 165 -12.24 -16.80 1.68
C LYS A 165 -12.51 -15.37 2.11
N ILE A 166 -11.48 -14.63 2.56
CA ILE A 166 -11.66 -13.29 3.13
C ILE A 166 -11.98 -12.26 2.03
N GLU A 167 -11.16 -12.16 0.99
CA GLU A 167 -11.43 -11.24 -0.13
C GLU A 167 -12.78 -11.52 -0.83
N PRO A 168 -13.18 -12.78 -1.09
CA PRO A 168 -14.52 -13.08 -1.59
C PRO A 168 -15.65 -12.65 -0.64
N ALA A 169 -15.48 -12.77 0.67
CA ALA A 169 -16.45 -12.29 1.66
C ALA A 169 -16.53 -10.77 1.66
N ILE A 170 -15.40 -10.07 1.65
CA ILE A 170 -15.33 -8.60 1.50
C ILE A 170 -16.02 -8.14 0.21
N LYS A 171 -15.83 -8.85 -0.89
CA LYS A 171 -16.50 -8.55 -2.16
C LYS A 171 -18.03 -8.66 -2.05
N GLN A 172 -18.55 -9.63 -1.29
CA GLN A 172 -20.00 -9.78 -1.06
C GLN A 172 -20.57 -8.66 -0.20
N MET A 173 -19.78 -8.07 0.70
CA MET A 173 -20.20 -6.91 1.50
C MET A 173 -20.45 -5.67 0.65
N GLY A 174 -19.76 -5.55 -0.50
CA GLY A 174 -19.85 -4.42 -1.43
C GLY A 174 -19.34 -3.11 -0.85
N GLY A 175 -19.05 -2.15 -1.73
CA GLY A 175 -18.51 -0.84 -1.34
C GLY A 175 -17.08 -0.92 -0.80
N GLY A 176 -16.72 0.05 0.04
CA GLY A 176 -15.43 0.20 0.69
C GLY A 176 -15.37 -0.54 2.02
N VAL A 177 -14.34 -1.36 2.20
CA VAL A 177 -14.09 -2.12 3.42
C VAL A 177 -12.65 -1.92 3.86
N PHE A 178 -12.45 -1.46 5.08
CA PHE A 178 -11.16 -1.48 5.76
C PHE A 178 -11.02 -2.82 6.49
N LEU A 179 -10.02 -3.60 6.13
CA LEU A 179 -9.59 -4.80 6.87
C LEU A 179 -8.45 -4.37 7.81
N THR A 180 -8.68 -4.39 9.13
CA THR A 180 -7.84 -3.69 10.11
C THR A 180 -7.23 -4.64 11.13
N ASP A 181 -6.18 -4.15 11.81
CA ASP A 181 -5.56 -4.81 12.98
C ASP A 181 -5.04 -6.22 12.62
N TYR A 182 -3.95 -6.25 11.85
CA TYR A 182 -3.30 -7.48 11.40
C TYR A 182 -2.54 -8.19 12.55
N PRO A 183 -2.34 -9.52 12.47
CA PRO A 183 -1.47 -10.20 13.42
C PRO A 183 -0.02 -9.71 13.29
N LEU A 184 0.75 -9.73 14.39
CA LEU A 184 2.14 -9.24 14.39
C LEU A 184 3.04 -9.99 13.41
N ALA A 185 2.72 -11.25 13.11
CA ALA A 185 3.44 -12.04 12.11
C ALA A 185 3.28 -11.49 10.68
N ALA A 186 2.17 -10.76 10.40
CA ALA A 186 1.90 -10.06 9.14
C ALA A 186 2.03 -8.52 9.28
N ALA A 187 2.85 -8.06 10.22
CA ALA A 187 2.98 -6.62 10.51
C ALA A 187 3.66 -5.81 9.39
N SER A 188 4.47 -6.44 8.52
CA SER A 188 5.29 -5.71 7.54
C SER A 188 6.07 -4.58 8.22
N LEU A 189 5.86 -3.33 7.82
CA LEU A 189 6.50 -2.12 8.34
C LEU A 189 5.64 -1.39 9.40
N ALA A 190 4.54 -2.01 9.85
CA ALA A 190 3.64 -1.43 10.83
C ALA A 190 4.16 -1.53 12.27
N ARG A 191 3.84 -0.51 13.08
CA ARG A 191 4.06 -0.50 14.52
C ARG A 191 3.15 -1.54 15.21
N ALA A 192 3.69 -2.23 16.20
CA ALA A 192 2.92 -3.12 17.07
C ALA A 192 2.16 -2.32 18.16
N ARG A 193 0.90 -2.74 18.43
CA ARG A 193 0.10 -2.26 19.55
C ARG A 193 -0.54 -3.46 20.26
N GLY A 194 0.08 -3.90 21.36
CA GLY A 194 -0.33 -5.16 22.02
C GLY A 194 -0.03 -6.36 21.13
N ASP A 195 -1.05 -7.12 20.77
CA ASP A 195 -0.96 -8.33 19.91
C ASP A 195 -1.35 -8.08 18.45
N VAL A 196 -1.55 -6.81 18.07
CA VAL A 196 -1.90 -6.42 16.69
C VAL A 196 -0.86 -5.47 16.09
N ALA A 197 -0.72 -5.50 14.78
CA ALA A 197 -0.06 -4.49 13.97
C ALA A 197 -1.07 -3.38 13.62
N GLU A 198 -0.70 -2.12 13.82
CA GLU A 198 -1.49 -0.97 13.40
C GLU A 198 -1.42 -0.82 11.89
N ARG A 199 -2.12 -1.71 11.20
CA ARG A 199 -2.20 -1.86 9.75
C ARG A 199 -3.64 -1.98 9.32
N TRP A 200 -3.97 -1.41 8.17
CA TRP A 200 -5.18 -1.75 7.44
C TRP A 200 -4.92 -1.82 5.94
N GLU A 201 -5.74 -2.62 5.28
CA GLU A 201 -5.91 -2.60 3.83
C GLU A 201 -7.32 -2.11 3.49
N TYR A 202 -7.44 -1.36 2.39
CA TYR A 202 -8.73 -0.87 1.92
C TYR A 202 -9.11 -1.55 0.62
N TYR A 203 -10.28 -2.13 0.63
CA TYR A 203 -10.87 -2.84 -0.50
C TYR A 203 -12.09 -2.06 -1.02
N TRP A 204 -12.27 -2.03 -2.34
CA TRP A 204 -13.50 -1.58 -2.97
C TRP A 204 -14.08 -2.71 -3.80
N ASN A 205 -15.29 -3.18 -3.44
CA ASN A 205 -15.93 -4.34 -4.08
C ASN A 205 -14.99 -5.56 -4.20
N GLY A 206 -14.15 -5.81 -3.21
CA GLY A 206 -13.18 -6.92 -3.18
C GLY A 206 -11.93 -6.69 -4.03
N MET A 207 -11.67 -5.48 -4.48
CA MET A 207 -10.38 -5.08 -5.06
C MET A 207 -9.60 -4.29 -4.04
N GLU A 208 -8.45 -4.80 -3.62
CA GLU A 208 -7.51 -4.07 -2.77
C GLU A 208 -7.00 -2.83 -3.51
N LEU A 209 -7.19 -1.66 -2.89
CA LEU A 209 -6.75 -0.37 -3.41
C LEU A 209 -5.56 0.20 -2.64
N ALA A 210 -5.51 0.00 -1.32
CA ALA A 210 -4.53 0.66 -0.47
C ALA A 210 -4.11 -0.20 0.72
N ASN A 211 -2.87 0.00 1.19
CA ASN A 211 -2.28 -0.61 2.37
C ASN A 211 -1.62 0.48 3.24
N CYS A 212 -1.94 0.52 4.52
CA CYS A 212 -1.58 1.58 5.45
C CYS A 212 -0.97 1.04 6.73
N PHE A 213 -0.04 1.81 7.28
CA PHE A 213 0.59 1.55 8.57
C PHE A 213 0.56 2.78 9.47
N THR A 214 0.46 2.57 10.81
CA THR A 214 1.21 3.43 11.72
C THR A 214 2.65 2.95 11.65
N GLU A 215 3.58 3.85 11.38
CA GLU A 215 4.94 3.51 11.01
C GLU A 215 5.75 2.95 12.18
N LEU A 216 6.53 1.92 11.91
CA LEU A 216 7.55 1.43 12.82
C LEU A 216 8.74 2.39 12.78
N CYS A 217 8.95 3.14 13.86
CA CYS A 217 10.04 4.10 13.99
C CYS A 217 11.16 3.61 14.92
N ASP A 218 11.08 2.37 15.40
CA ASP A 218 12.15 1.74 16.19
C ASP A 218 13.22 1.17 15.27
N ARG A 219 14.46 1.67 15.46
CA ARG A 219 15.62 1.32 14.65
C ARG A 219 15.96 -0.17 14.70
N GLU A 220 16.03 -0.71 15.91
CA GLU A 220 16.52 -2.08 16.13
C GLU A 220 15.46 -3.10 15.67
N GLU A 221 14.19 -2.82 15.96
CA GLU A 221 13.10 -3.68 15.50
C GLU A 221 13.01 -3.69 13.98
N GLN A 222 13.10 -2.52 13.31
CA GLN A 222 13.03 -2.44 11.86
C GLN A 222 14.22 -3.14 11.20
N LEU A 223 15.45 -2.98 11.74
CA LEU A 223 16.62 -3.66 11.24
C LEU A 223 16.44 -5.19 11.35
N GLY A 224 16.00 -5.67 12.50
CA GLY A 224 15.74 -7.10 12.71
C GLY A 224 14.68 -7.67 11.74
N ARG A 225 13.61 -6.92 11.44
CA ARG A 225 12.60 -7.32 10.44
C ARG A 225 13.21 -7.40 9.04
N PHE A 226 14.04 -6.44 8.65
CA PHE A 226 14.71 -6.44 7.34
C PHE A 226 15.71 -7.59 7.20
N GLU A 227 16.49 -7.89 8.25
CA GLU A 227 17.42 -9.04 8.27
C GLU A 227 16.67 -10.36 8.15
N LYS A 228 15.53 -10.50 8.85
CA LYS A 228 14.67 -11.69 8.76
C LYS A 228 14.09 -11.85 7.34
N ALA A 229 13.56 -10.79 6.74
CA ALA A 229 13.02 -10.81 5.38
C ALA A 229 14.10 -11.16 4.35
N ARG A 230 15.32 -10.59 4.46
CA ARG A 230 16.46 -10.96 3.61
C ARG A 230 16.86 -12.44 3.75
N ALA A 231 16.81 -12.97 4.96
CA ALA A 231 17.09 -14.39 5.18
C ALA A 231 16.04 -15.30 4.53
N ALA A 232 14.76 -14.92 4.60
CA ALA A 232 13.66 -15.62 3.92
C ALA A 232 13.84 -15.59 2.40
N ARG A 233 14.06 -14.41 1.80
CA ARG A 233 14.34 -14.26 0.36
C ARG A 233 15.51 -15.13 -0.10
N LYS A 234 16.60 -15.14 0.66
CA LYS A 234 17.76 -15.98 0.37
C LYS A 234 17.42 -17.46 0.41
N ALA A 235 16.57 -17.90 1.33
CA ALA A 235 16.12 -19.30 1.40
C ALA A 235 15.28 -19.69 0.17
N LEU A 236 14.56 -18.73 -0.42
CA LEU A 236 13.76 -18.90 -1.65
C LEU A 236 14.57 -18.70 -2.94
N ASN A 237 15.89 -18.44 -2.85
CA ASN A 237 16.77 -18.08 -3.97
C ASN A 237 16.34 -16.81 -4.74
N GLU A 238 15.69 -15.88 -4.07
CA GLU A 238 15.32 -14.58 -4.61
C GLU A 238 16.47 -13.57 -4.52
N ALA A 239 16.31 -12.42 -5.17
CA ALA A 239 17.31 -11.36 -5.17
C ALA A 239 17.59 -10.86 -3.74
N ASP A 240 18.87 -10.79 -3.37
CA ASP A 240 19.31 -10.21 -2.11
C ASP A 240 19.43 -8.68 -2.25
N TYR A 241 18.63 -7.94 -1.47
CA TYR A 241 18.68 -6.48 -1.44
C TYR A 241 19.59 -5.99 -0.31
N PRO A 242 20.44 -4.99 -0.57
CA PRO A 242 21.18 -4.34 0.52
C PRO A 242 20.18 -3.60 1.43
N ILE A 243 20.47 -3.57 2.73
CA ILE A 243 19.69 -2.78 3.68
C ILE A 243 20.11 -1.31 3.56
N ASP A 244 19.14 -0.40 3.42
CA ASP A 244 19.35 1.04 3.45
C ASP A 244 19.61 1.50 4.90
N MET A 245 20.89 1.50 5.32
CA MET A 245 21.26 1.88 6.69
C MET A 245 20.98 3.35 6.99
N GLU A 246 21.01 4.23 5.98
CA GLU A 246 20.63 5.63 6.16
C GLU A 246 19.13 5.75 6.53
N PHE A 247 18.27 4.96 5.89
CA PHE A 247 16.86 4.85 6.28
C PHE A 247 16.72 4.32 7.71
N ILE A 248 17.38 3.21 8.04
CA ILE A 248 17.32 2.61 9.39
C ILE A 248 17.75 3.63 10.46
N ASP A 249 18.85 4.34 10.23
CA ASP A 249 19.38 5.34 11.18
C ASP A 249 18.48 6.59 11.27
N SER A 250 17.66 6.87 10.25
CA SER A 250 16.73 8.02 10.23
C SER A 250 15.42 7.76 10.99
N LEU A 251 15.03 6.51 11.22
CA LEU A 251 13.73 6.15 11.82
C LEU A 251 13.45 6.82 13.17
N PRO A 252 14.38 6.86 14.15
CA PRO A 252 14.11 7.53 15.43
C PRO A 252 13.83 9.03 15.31
N LEU A 253 14.29 9.68 14.23
CA LEU A 253 14.05 11.10 13.96
C LEU A 253 12.62 11.41 13.50
N ILE A 254 11.90 10.41 13.02
CA ILE A 254 10.49 10.53 12.63
C ILE A 254 9.62 10.73 13.88
N GLY A 255 9.92 9.99 14.96
CA GLY A 255 9.15 9.97 16.19
C GLY A 255 7.88 9.13 16.04
N SER A 256 6.85 9.68 15.43
CA SER A 256 5.60 8.98 15.08
C SER A 256 5.09 9.46 13.73
N ALA A 257 4.56 8.57 12.93
CA ALA A 257 3.91 8.89 11.66
C ALA A 257 2.96 7.76 11.25
N ALA A 258 2.09 8.07 10.31
CA ALA A 258 1.32 7.07 9.59
C ALA A 258 1.32 7.38 8.10
N GLY A 259 1.28 6.32 7.28
CA GLY A 259 1.31 6.45 5.84
C GLY A 259 0.51 5.35 5.14
N VAL A 260 0.22 5.58 3.87
CA VAL A 260 -0.54 4.67 3.04
C VAL A 260 -0.05 4.70 1.60
N ALA A 261 0.03 3.53 0.99
CA ALA A 261 0.24 3.33 -0.42
C ALA A 261 -1.09 2.96 -1.10
N LEU A 262 -1.46 3.69 -2.17
CA LEU A 262 -2.68 3.45 -2.95
C LEU A 262 -2.33 3.30 -4.43
N GLY A 263 -2.80 2.20 -5.04
CA GLY A 263 -2.66 1.95 -6.47
C GLY A 263 -3.60 2.84 -7.30
N VAL A 264 -3.07 3.87 -7.94
CA VAL A 264 -3.85 4.83 -8.74
C VAL A 264 -4.54 4.15 -9.90
N ASP A 265 -3.88 3.20 -10.55
CA ASP A 265 -4.46 2.50 -11.71
C ASP A 265 -5.68 1.67 -11.30
N ARG A 266 -5.62 0.98 -10.16
CA ARG A 266 -6.76 0.26 -9.58
C ARG A 266 -7.88 1.22 -9.13
N LEU A 267 -7.53 2.37 -8.54
CA LEU A 267 -8.52 3.40 -8.19
C LEU A 267 -9.27 3.89 -9.44
N VAL A 268 -8.56 4.15 -10.54
CA VAL A 268 -9.16 4.56 -11.81
C VAL A 268 -10.03 3.44 -12.40
N MET A 269 -9.59 2.17 -12.31
CA MET A 269 -10.41 1.02 -12.72
C MET A 269 -11.75 1.00 -11.98
N VAL A 270 -11.72 1.18 -10.67
CA VAL A 270 -12.93 1.19 -9.83
C VAL A 270 -13.82 2.38 -10.18
N ALA A 271 -13.27 3.59 -10.25
CA ALA A 271 -14.02 4.81 -10.54
C ALA A 271 -14.69 4.79 -11.94
N LEU A 272 -14.08 4.11 -12.89
CA LEU A 272 -14.57 4.02 -14.27
C LEU A 272 -15.22 2.66 -14.60
N ALA A 273 -15.45 1.80 -13.59
CA ALA A 273 -16.00 0.46 -13.75
C ALA A 273 -15.26 -0.38 -14.81
N LYS A 274 -13.94 -0.31 -14.85
CA LYS A 274 -13.09 -1.10 -15.75
C LYS A 274 -12.62 -2.39 -15.06
N HIS A 275 -12.47 -3.45 -15.84
CA HIS A 275 -12.10 -4.77 -15.33
C HIS A 275 -10.66 -5.17 -15.70
N ASP A 276 -10.00 -4.40 -16.58
CA ASP A 276 -8.64 -4.63 -17.04
C ASP A 276 -7.82 -3.35 -16.85
N ILE A 277 -6.66 -3.47 -16.18
CA ILE A 277 -5.74 -2.37 -15.91
C ILE A 277 -5.21 -1.74 -17.21
N ALA A 278 -5.09 -2.51 -18.29
CA ALA A 278 -4.69 -2.01 -19.60
C ALA A 278 -5.70 -1.00 -20.19
N ALA A 279 -6.97 -1.05 -19.76
CA ALA A 279 -8.00 -0.11 -20.19
C ALA A 279 -7.88 1.29 -19.58
N VAL A 280 -7.09 1.47 -18.52
CA VAL A 280 -6.99 2.74 -17.78
C VAL A 280 -5.64 3.43 -17.86
N ARG A 281 -4.61 2.79 -18.42
CA ARG A 281 -3.26 3.32 -18.37
C ARG A 281 -2.53 3.39 -19.68
N GLU A 282 -2.56 2.37 -20.54
CA GLU A 282 -1.54 2.17 -21.54
C GLU A 282 -1.92 2.49 -22.97
N VAL A 283 -0.91 3.04 -23.66
CA VAL A 283 -0.76 3.03 -25.11
C VAL A 283 0.63 2.46 -25.40
N GLU A 284 0.79 1.12 -25.31
CA GLU A 284 1.93 0.39 -25.89
C GLU A 284 1.66 -0.03 -27.33
#